data_08d56822c0c90277cbc5631abe08f90e
#
_entry.id   08d56822c0c90277cbc5631abe08f90e
#
_cell.length_a   1.000
_cell.length_b   1.000
_cell.length_c   1.000
_cell.angle_alpha   90.00
_cell.angle_beta   90.00
_cell.angle_gamma   90.00
#
_symmetry.space_group_name_H-M   'P 1'
#
loop_
_entity.id
_entity.type
_entity.pdbx_description
1 polymer ?
#
loop_
_entity_poly.entity_id
_entity_poly.type
_entity_poly.pdbx_seq_one_letter_code
_entity_poly.pdbx_strand_id
1 'polypeptide(L)'
;MSHPTAHVKKYKSTGTPARLKKVAEKIATDLDRNKAIMGVFDEFCMGMYNATIPDELLFQTGVYKEQLSQSALYAEMQTVTKAEADEVYKFIVKKGFNFHFGRNGMNSLTKAQVIEQCKMYVAACRIGDTYGCDALGIQYQQGLKDLCPASDLVEGMLNSTDRPPVKNAKGEVILKGETYPHFNEVDECCGLDALMTKRVHTALKQPAETTLHDLRWGDWDKSGTTDEYVWVFLISGSAPIEHHIGGWKGSHGYRQPAMYFPKGGSTLQGIAKPGEIVWSRIFIEDGKLKMDLGRAKVITLPKEETQRRLDETTPQ
;
A
#
# COMPACT_ATOMS: atom_id res chain seq x y z
N MET A 1 18.79 -19.67 -0.63
CA MET A 1 19.48 -19.69 0.67
C MET A 1 18.45 -19.96 1.75
N SER A 2 18.73 -20.81 2.73
CA SER A 2 17.82 -21.01 3.87
C SER A 2 18.18 -20.00 4.96
N HIS A 3 17.19 -19.25 5.42
CA HIS A 3 17.37 -18.34 6.56
C HIS A 3 17.13 -19.06 7.88
N PRO A 4 17.81 -18.70 8.98
CA PRO A 4 17.54 -19.27 10.28
C PRO A 4 16.13 -18.91 10.74
N THR A 5 15.37 -19.88 11.21
CA THR A 5 13.99 -19.69 11.68
C THR A 5 13.81 -19.99 13.18
N ALA A 6 14.88 -20.36 13.86
CA ALA A 6 14.82 -20.73 15.29
C ALA A 6 14.34 -19.60 16.22
N HIS A 7 14.50 -18.33 15.79
CA HIS A 7 14.01 -17.14 16.50
C HIS A 7 12.52 -16.88 16.25
N VAL A 8 11.91 -17.51 15.25
CA VAL A 8 10.47 -17.38 14.95
C VAL A 8 9.68 -18.31 15.88
N LYS A 9 8.89 -17.73 16.77
CA LYS A 9 8.10 -18.50 17.72
C LYS A 9 6.67 -18.65 17.22
N LYS A 10 6.14 -19.88 17.23
CA LYS A 10 4.70 -20.08 16.96
C LYS A 10 3.89 -19.45 18.09
N TYR A 11 2.95 -18.60 17.72
CA TYR A 11 2.00 -18.03 18.67
C TYR A 11 1.03 -19.13 19.14
N LYS A 12 0.88 -19.26 20.46
CA LYS A 12 -0.14 -20.12 21.05
C LYS A 12 -1.32 -19.26 21.47
N SER A 13 -2.43 -19.39 20.77
CA SER A 13 -3.66 -18.68 21.12
C SER A 13 -4.16 -19.13 22.50
N THR A 14 -4.44 -18.16 23.36
CA THR A 14 -5.09 -18.38 24.66
C THR A 14 -6.61 -18.25 24.55
N GLY A 15 -7.15 -18.19 23.32
CA GLY A 15 -8.53 -17.94 23.00
C GLY A 15 -8.81 -16.44 22.76
N THR A 16 -9.90 -16.16 22.07
CA THR A 16 -10.31 -14.78 21.77
C THR A 16 -11.21 -14.24 22.88
N PRO A 17 -10.86 -13.13 23.54
CA PRO A 17 -11.71 -12.48 24.52
C PRO A 17 -13.12 -12.18 23.99
N ALA A 18 -14.15 -12.32 24.82
CA ALA A 18 -15.55 -12.13 24.41
C ALA A 18 -15.81 -10.76 23.74
N ARG A 19 -15.15 -9.70 24.23
CA ARG A 19 -15.24 -8.37 23.61
C ARG A 19 -14.77 -8.37 22.15
N LEU A 20 -13.67 -9.06 21.87
CA LEU A 20 -13.10 -9.12 20.51
C LEU A 20 -13.92 -10.02 19.59
N LYS A 21 -14.52 -11.10 20.13
CA LYS A 21 -15.49 -11.91 19.38
C LYS A 21 -16.66 -11.06 18.90
N LYS A 22 -17.23 -10.23 19.77
CA LYS A 22 -18.32 -9.32 19.39
C LYS A 22 -17.92 -8.32 18.30
N VAL A 23 -16.68 -7.83 18.33
CA VAL A 23 -16.15 -6.96 17.25
C VAL A 23 -16.09 -7.74 15.93
N ALA A 24 -15.53 -8.94 15.95
CA ALA A 24 -15.44 -9.79 14.76
C ALA A 24 -16.82 -10.16 14.20
N GLU A 25 -17.76 -10.55 15.05
CA GLU A 25 -19.15 -10.86 14.68
C GLU A 25 -19.85 -9.65 14.04
N LYS A 26 -19.62 -8.43 14.58
CA LYS A 26 -20.18 -7.21 14.00
C LYS A 26 -19.61 -6.95 12.60
N ILE A 27 -18.30 -7.09 12.41
CA ILE A 27 -17.64 -6.90 11.11
C ILE A 27 -18.15 -7.94 10.11
N ALA A 28 -18.24 -9.22 10.52
CA ALA A 28 -18.72 -10.28 9.65
C ALA A 28 -20.19 -10.06 9.25
N THR A 29 -21.05 -9.64 10.21
CA THR A 29 -22.45 -9.31 9.93
C THR A 29 -22.58 -8.11 8.98
N ASP A 30 -21.72 -7.10 9.15
CA ASP A 30 -21.71 -5.94 8.26
C ASP A 30 -21.31 -6.33 6.83
N LEU A 31 -20.25 -7.12 6.69
CA LEU A 31 -19.82 -7.66 5.40
C LEU A 31 -20.87 -8.56 4.74
N ASP A 32 -21.57 -9.37 5.54
CA ASP A 32 -22.64 -10.22 5.00
C ASP A 32 -23.84 -9.41 4.49
N ARG A 33 -24.17 -8.30 5.15
CA ARG A 33 -25.33 -7.45 4.80
C ARG A 33 -25.00 -6.43 3.72
N ASN A 34 -23.95 -5.66 3.92
CA ASN A 34 -23.65 -4.46 3.14
C ASN A 34 -22.65 -4.76 2.03
N LYS A 35 -21.93 -5.88 2.14
CA LYS A 35 -20.84 -6.28 1.23
C LYS A 35 -19.68 -5.28 1.28
N ALA A 36 -18.61 -5.60 0.57
CA ALA A 36 -17.51 -4.69 0.29
C ALA A 36 -17.02 -4.94 -1.14
N ILE A 37 -16.46 -3.92 -1.77
CA ILE A 37 -16.02 -3.99 -3.16
C ILE A 37 -14.52 -3.68 -3.23
N MET A 38 -13.77 -4.58 -3.84
CA MET A 38 -12.38 -4.34 -4.25
C MET A 38 -12.38 -3.93 -5.72
N GLY A 39 -12.02 -2.68 -6.02
CA GLY A 39 -11.83 -2.20 -7.38
C GLY A 39 -10.47 -2.65 -7.91
N VAL A 40 -10.46 -3.40 -8.99
CA VAL A 40 -9.28 -4.02 -9.58
C VAL A 40 -9.02 -3.41 -10.94
N PHE A 41 -7.97 -2.58 -11.06
CA PHE A 41 -7.58 -1.98 -12.34
C PHE A 41 -6.68 -2.94 -13.11
N ASP A 42 -7.32 -3.71 -13.98
CA ASP A 42 -6.91 -4.89 -14.73
C ASP A 42 -6.60 -6.13 -13.87
N GLU A 43 -6.68 -7.27 -14.51
CA GLU A 43 -6.54 -8.57 -13.86
C GLU A 43 -5.07 -8.99 -13.74
N PHE A 44 -4.82 -9.83 -12.75
CA PHE A 44 -3.59 -10.57 -12.47
C PHE A 44 -2.37 -9.72 -12.05
N CYS A 45 -1.87 -10.08 -10.90
CA CYS A 45 -0.62 -9.57 -10.35
C CYS A 45 0.59 -10.08 -11.17
N MET A 46 0.86 -9.48 -12.33
CA MET A 46 2.01 -9.77 -13.21
C MET A 46 2.33 -11.27 -13.41
N GLY A 47 1.29 -12.12 -13.54
CA GLY A 47 1.46 -13.58 -13.64
C GLY A 47 1.64 -14.30 -12.30
N MET A 48 1.55 -13.63 -11.19
CA MET A 48 1.53 -14.23 -9.85
C MET A 48 0.14 -14.75 -9.52
N TYR A 49 -0.27 -15.85 -10.13
CA TYR A 49 -1.61 -16.43 -10.01
C TYR A 49 -2.03 -16.77 -8.58
N ASN A 50 -1.09 -17.04 -7.70
CA ASN A 50 -1.33 -17.28 -6.27
C ASN A 50 -1.78 -16.04 -5.50
N ALA A 51 -1.69 -14.86 -6.11
CA ALA A 51 -2.18 -13.59 -5.53
C ALA A 51 -3.63 -13.29 -5.93
N THR A 52 -4.19 -13.99 -6.92
CA THR A 52 -5.56 -13.83 -7.39
C THR A 52 -6.50 -14.71 -6.58
N ILE A 53 -7.64 -14.16 -6.15
CA ILE A 53 -8.67 -14.91 -5.41
C ILE A 53 -9.81 -15.26 -6.36
N PRO A 54 -10.12 -16.56 -6.59
CA PRO A 54 -11.33 -16.97 -7.29
C PRO A 54 -12.58 -16.38 -6.62
N ASP A 55 -13.54 -15.94 -7.43
CA ASP A 55 -14.74 -15.26 -6.94
C ASP A 55 -15.55 -16.09 -5.95
N GLU A 56 -15.64 -17.41 -6.17
CA GLU A 56 -16.34 -18.33 -5.28
C GLU A 56 -15.72 -18.43 -3.88
N LEU A 57 -14.42 -18.12 -3.73
CA LEU A 57 -13.76 -18.02 -2.43
C LEU A 57 -13.94 -16.62 -1.83
N LEU A 58 -13.83 -15.59 -2.66
CA LEU A 58 -13.95 -14.21 -2.22
C LEU A 58 -15.36 -13.89 -1.70
N PHE A 59 -16.41 -14.31 -2.42
CA PHE A 59 -17.81 -14.05 -2.06
C PHE A 59 -18.19 -14.61 -0.69
N GLN A 60 -17.55 -15.67 -0.25
CA GLN A 60 -17.76 -16.24 1.10
C GLN A 60 -17.31 -15.29 2.21
N THR A 61 -16.44 -14.34 1.91
CA THR A 61 -15.98 -13.32 2.87
C THR A 61 -16.88 -12.08 2.92
N GLY A 62 -17.90 -12.01 2.04
CA GLY A 62 -18.74 -10.82 1.87
C GLY A 62 -18.08 -9.73 1.04
N VAL A 63 -16.98 -10.04 0.33
CA VAL A 63 -16.26 -9.12 -0.54
C VAL A 63 -16.45 -9.51 -2.01
N TYR A 64 -16.58 -8.52 -2.87
CA TYR A 64 -16.73 -8.68 -4.32
C TYR A 64 -15.64 -7.89 -5.04
N LYS A 65 -15.37 -8.26 -6.29
CA LYS A 65 -14.50 -7.48 -7.18
C LYS A 65 -15.33 -6.68 -8.17
N GLU A 66 -14.92 -5.43 -8.38
CA GLU A 66 -15.30 -4.65 -9.55
C GLU A 66 -14.11 -4.61 -10.49
N GLN A 67 -14.27 -5.26 -11.64
CA GLN A 67 -13.25 -5.31 -12.69
C GLN A 67 -13.21 -3.98 -13.44
N LEU A 68 -12.18 -3.19 -13.18
CA LEU A 68 -11.96 -1.88 -13.78
C LEU A 68 -10.79 -1.96 -14.76
N SER A 69 -10.84 -1.16 -15.82
CA SER A 69 -9.75 -1.13 -16.79
C SER A 69 -8.73 -0.04 -16.45
N GLN A 70 -7.44 -0.32 -16.61
CA GLN A 70 -6.39 0.71 -16.58
C GLN A 70 -6.64 1.82 -17.64
N SER A 71 -7.28 1.49 -18.76
CA SER A 71 -7.69 2.50 -19.75
C SER A 71 -8.75 3.45 -19.20
N ALA A 72 -9.67 2.98 -18.35
CA ALA A 72 -10.64 3.83 -17.67
C ALA A 72 -9.94 4.77 -16.67
N LEU A 73 -8.96 4.27 -15.91
CA LEU A 73 -8.15 5.09 -15.03
C LEU A 73 -7.40 6.18 -15.81
N TYR A 74 -6.75 5.80 -16.92
CA TYR A 74 -6.04 6.75 -17.77
C TYR A 74 -6.97 7.80 -18.41
N ALA A 75 -8.15 7.39 -18.86
CA ALA A 75 -9.15 8.31 -19.40
C ALA A 75 -9.63 9.31 -18.33
N GLU A 76 -9.92 8.84 -17.11
CA GLU A 76 -10.30 9.73 -16.01
C GLU A 76 -9.18 10.70 -15.64
N MET A 77 -7.90 10.26 -15.67
CA MET A 77 -6.76 11.17 -15.47
C MET A 77 -6.77 12.35 -16.45
N GLN A 78 -7.26 12.17 -17.69
CA GLN A 78 -7.34 13.27 -18.69
C GLN A 78 -8.44 14.27 -18.36
N THR A 79 -9.44 13.92 -17.54
CA THR A 79 -10.49 14.82 -17.07
C THR A 79 -10.05 15.67 -15.89
N VAL A 80 -9.05 15.19 -15.13
CA VAL A 80 -8.53 15.92 -13.98
C VAL A 80 -7.83 17.20 -14.41
N THR A 81 -8.33 18.32 -13.93
CA THR A 81 -7.79 19.64 -14.28
C THR A 81 -6.40 19.86 -13.67
N LYS A 82 -5.63 20.74 -14.30
CA LYS A 82 -4.33 21.15 -13.73
C LYS A 82 -4.47 21.74 -12.33
N ALA A 83 -5.56 22.47 -12.06
CA ALA A 83 -5.80 23.08 -10.74
C ALA A 83 -5.96 22.01 -9.65
N GLU A 84 -6.72 20.96 -9.90
CA GLU A 84 -6.93 19.85 -8.98
C GLU A 84 -5.62 19.08 -8.70
N ALA A 85 -4.85 18.79 -9.74
CA ALA A 85 -3.54 18.16 -9.57
C ALA A 85 -2.56 19.05 -8.79
N ASP A 86 -2.55 20.37 -9.06
CA ASP A 86 -1.75 21.35 -8.32
C ASP A 86 -2.17 21.46 -6.84
N GLU A 87 -3.44 21.26 -6.48
CA GLU A 87 -3.90 21.20 -5.08
C GLU A 87 -3.32 20.00 -4.34
N VAL A 88 -3.35 18.82 -4.95
CA VAL A 88 -2.71 17.61 -4.40
C VAL A 88 -1.21 17.83 -4.21
N TYR A 89 -0.52 18.33 -5.22
CA TYR A 89 0.90 18.65 -5.16
C TYR A 89 1.22 19.65 -4.04
N LYS A 90 0.47 20.77 -3.95
CA LYS A 90 0.64 21.79 -2.90
C LYS A 90 0.43 21.20 -1.50
N PHE A 91 -0.54 20.30 -1.34
CA PHE A 91 -0.76 19.62 -0.06
C PHE A 91 0.50 18.87 0.37
N ILE A 92 1.06 18.05 -0.51
CA ILE A 92 2.26 17.23 -0.23
C ILE A 92 3.46 18.13 0.12
N VAL A 93 3.69 19.18 -0.68
CA VAL A 93 4.78 20.13 -0.45
C VAL A 93 4.59 20.90 0.86
N LYS A 94 3.38 21.36 1.15
CA LYS A 94 3.05 22.05 2.42
C LYS A 94 3.28 21.17 3.64
N LYS A 95 3.09 19.86 3.52
CA LYS A 95 3.35 18.88 4.57
C LYS A 95 4.85 18.62 4.78
N GLY A 96 5.69 19.09 3.88
CA GLY A 96 7.14 19.02 3.97
C GLY A 96 7.77 17.79 3.32
N PHE A 97 7.07 17.14 2.39
CA PHE A 97 7.62 16.02 1.63
C PHE A 97 8.80 16.46 0.75
N ASN A 98 9.82 15.62 0.69
CA ASN A 98 11.10 15.94 0.04
C ASN A 98 11.19 15.32 -1.36
N PHE A 99 10.84 16.08 -2.39
CA PHE A 99 11.06 15.67 -3.79
C PHE A 99 12.50 15.90 -4.22
N HIS A 100 13.17 14.87 -4.74
CA HIS A 100 14.52 14.97 -5.29
C HIS A 100 14.46 15.15 -6.82
N PHE A 101 14.17 16.37 -7.24
CA PHE A 101 14.09 16.71 -8.66
C PHE A 101 15.48 16.82 -9.32
N GLY A 102 15.56 16.37 -10.57
CA GLY A 102 16.72 16.53 -11.42
C GLY A 102 16.38 17.16 -12.77
N ARG A 103 17.41 17.34 -13.61
CA ARG A 103 17.27 18.02 -14.91
C ARG A 103 17.04 17.08 -16.09
N ASN A 104 17.40 15.82 -15.97
CA ASN A 104 17.24 14.82 -17.02
C ASN A 104 16.04 13.91 -16.70
N GLY A 105 14.91 14.12 -17.35
CA GLY A 105 13.66 13.40 -17.11
C GLY A 105 13.71 11.89 -17.36
N MET A 106 14.66 11.39 -18.14
CA MET A 106 14.88 9.95 -18.32
C MET A 106 15.49 9.30 -17.06
N ASN A 107 16.39 10.02 -16.38
CA ASN A 107 17.14 9.52 -15.22
C ASN A 107 16.86 10.31 -13.93
N SER A 108 15.98 11.28 -13.97
CA SER A 108 15.67 12.15 -12.84
C SER A 108 14.15 12.31 -12.68
N LEU A 109 13.71 12.52 -11.44
CA LEU A 109 12.35 12.93 -11.16
C LEU A 109 12.09 14.35 -11.70
N THR A 110 10.96 14.57 -12.31
CA THR A 110 10.51 15.90 -12.73
C THR A 110 9.18 16.26 -12.09
N LYS A 111 8.92 17.57 -11.94
CA LYS A 111 7.64 18.05 -11.43
C LYS A 111 6.47 17.62 -12.33
N ALA A 112 6.66 17.58 -13.65
CA ALA A 112 5.63 17.12 -14.57
C ALA A 112 5.20 15.68 -14.30
N GLN A 113 6.13 14.78 -14.03
CA GLN A 113 5.83 13.40 -13.64
C GLN A 113 5.00 13.34 -12.35
N VAL A 114 5.36 14.13 -11.35
CA VAL A 114 4.61 14.19 -10.08
C VAL A 114 3.20 14.75 -10.28
N ILE A 115 3.01 15.76 -11.14
CA ILE A 115 1.68 16.30 -11.46
C ILE A 115 0.81 15.23 -12.13
N GLU A 116 1.35 14.43 -13.04
CA GLU A 116 0.61 13.30 -13.62
C GLU A 116 0.23 12.23 -12.58
N GLN A 117 1.10 11.95 -11.61
CA GLN A 117 0.74 11.09 -10.47
C GLN A 117 -0.35 11.72 -9.60
N CYS A 118 -0.34 13.04 -9.39
CA CYS A 118 -1.44 13.73 -8.70
C CYS A 118 -2.77 13.59 -9.45
N LYS A 119 -2.77 13.63 -10.79
CA LYS A 119 -3.97 13.34 -11.58
C LYS A 119 -4.44 11.90 -11.39
N MET A 120 -3.51 10.93 -11.42
CA MET A 120 -3.84 9.52 -11.19
C MET A 120 -4.47 9.31 -9.80
N TYR A 121 -3.95 9.98 -8.77
CA TYR A 121 -4.52 9.92 -7.42
C TYR A 121 -5.97 10.43 -7.38
N VAL A 122 -6.25 11.58 -8.00
CA VAL A 122 -7.60 12.14 -8.07
C VAL A 122 -8.52 11.20 -8.84
N ALA A 123 -8.07 10.70 -9.99
CA ALA A 123 -8.83 9.78 -10.84
C ALA A 123 -9.18 8.48 -10.11
N ALA A 124 -8.20 7.85 -9.45
CA ALA A 124 -8.41 6.62 -8.69
C ALA A 124 -9.44 6.83 -7.56
N CYS A 125 -9.34 7.92 -6.81
CA CYS A 125 -10.33 8.25 -5.77
C CYS A 125 -11.74 8.41 -6.34
N ARG A 126 -11.90 9.10 -7.47
CA ARG A 126 -13.21 9.35 -8.11
C ARG A 126 -13.84 8.08 -8.66
N ILE A 127 -13.05 7.27 -9.35
CA ILE A 127 -13.54 5.99 -9.86
C ILE A 127 -13.96 5.10 -8.68
N GLY A 128 -13.11 5.00 -7.65
CA GLY A 128 -13.44 4.23 -6.46
C GLY A 128 -14.74 4.67 -5.78
N ASP A 129 -14.97 5.99 -5.63
CA ASP A 129 -16.22 6.55 -5.09
C ASP A 129 -17.43 6.23 -6.00
N THR A 130 -17.24 6.34 -7.31
CA THR A 130 -18.30 6.09 -8.30
C THR A 130 -18.78 4.64 -8.27
N TYR A 131 -17.87 3.69 -8.10
CA TYR A 131 -18.18 2.25 -8.04
C TYR A 131 -18.38 1.73 -6.61
N GLY A 132 -18.31 2.60 -5.60
CA GLY A 132 -18.47 2.22 -4.20
C GLY A 132 -17.39 1.28 -3.68
N CYS A 133 -16.16 1.40 -4.20
CA CYS A 133 -15.07 0.54 -3.79
C CYS A 133 -14.58 0.85 -2.37
N ASP A 134 -14.33 -0.19 -1.59
CA ASP A 134 -13.73 -0.12 -0.24
C ASP A 134 -12.20 -0.24 -0.27
N ALA A 135 -11.65 -0.80 -1.34
CA ALA A 135 -10.22 -0.93 -1.59
C ALA A 135 -9.94 -0.86 -3.09
N LEU A 136 -8.73 -0.48 -3.48
CA LEU A 136 -8.31 -0.35 -4.88
C LEU A 136 -6.99 -1.06 -5.13
N GLY A 137 -6.85 -1.69 -6.30
CA GLY A 137 -5.59 -2.24 -6.78
C GLY A 137 -5.28 -1.72 -8.17
N ILE A 138 -4.09 -1.16 -8.39
CA ILE A 138 -3.62 -0.71 -9.69
C ILE A 138 -2.51 -1.66 -10.15
N GLN A 139 -2.73 -2.34 -11.26
CA GLN A 139 -1.77 -3.29 -11.79
C GLN A 139 -0.52 -2.59 -12.34
N TYR A 140 -0.66 -1.48 -12.99
CA TYR A 140 0.33 -0.58 -13.57
C TYR A 140 1.24 -1.20 -14.65
N GLN A 141 1.93 -2.32 -14.37
CA GLN A 141 3.01 -2.88 -15.19
C GLN A 141 2.57 -3.40 -16.57
N GLN A 142 1.29 -3.66 -16.78
CA GLN A 142 0.74 -4.17 -18.04
C GLN A 142 0.00 -3.09 -18.85
N GLY A 143 0.74 -2.12 -19.36
CA GLY A 143 0.20 -1.12 -20.28
C GLY A 143 0.23 0.30 -19.72
N LEU A 144 -0.22 0.52 -18.49
CA LEU A 144 -0.24 1.87 -17.90
C LEU A 144 1.17 2.47 -17.78
N LYS A 145 2.19 1.64 -17.54
CA LYS A 145 3.62 2.03 -17.50
C LYS A 145 4.11 2.74 -18.76
N ASP A 146 3.49 2.46 -19.91
CA ASP A 146 3.87 3.04 -21.20
C ASP A 146 3.11 4.36 -21.49
N LEU A 147 2.09 4.66 -20.69
CA LEU A 147 1.21 5.82 -20.86
C LEU A 147 1.49 6.94 -19.84
N CYS A 148 1.75 6.59 -18.59
CA CYS A 148 1.90 7.56 -17.50
C CYS A 148 2.99 7.15 -16.48
N PRO A 149 3.40 8.06 -15.57
CA PRO A 149 4.33 7.77 -14.49
C PRO A 149 3.83 6.72 -13.51
N ALA A 150 4.74 6.17 -12.71
CA ALA A 150 4.50 5.14 -11.70
C ALA A 150 3.34 5.43 -10.76
N SER A 151 2.64 4.40 -10.30
CA SER A 151 1.54 4.51 -9.32
C SER A 151 2.01 4.67 -7.86
N ASP A 152 3.26 4.44 -7.55
CA ASP A 152 3.77 4.30 -6.17
C ASP A 152 3.42 5.47 -5.24
N LEU A 153 3.61 6.72 -5.67
CA LEU A 153 3.20 7.89 -4.88
C LEU A 153 1.68 7.89 -4.61
N VAL A 154 0.90 7.45 -5.60
CA VAL A 154 -0.55 7.34 -5.49
C VAL A 154 -0.95 6.30 -4.45
N GLU A 155 -0.33 5.14 -4.50
CA GLU A 155 -0.56 4.01 -3.61
C GLU A 155 -0.28 4.38 -2.15
N GLY A 156 0.88 4.99 -1.90
CA GLY A 156 1.24 5.47 -0.57
C GLY A 156 0.26 6.53 -0.03
N MET A 157 -0.20 7.45 -0.90
CA MET A 157 -1.23 8.42 -0.50
C MET A 157 -2.57 7.76 -0.19
N LEU A 158 -3.02 6.79 -0.98
CA LEU A 158 -4.27 6.07 -0.74
C LEU A 158 -4.24 5.30 0.59
N ASN A 159 -3.12 4.68 0.91
CA ASN A 159 -2.93 3.96 2.17
C ASN A 159 -2.74 4.86 3.40
N SER A 160 -2.59 6.18 3.23
CA SER A 160 -2.43 7.14 4.31
C SER A 160 -3.77 7.67 4.81
N THR A 161 -3.89 7.98 6.10
CA THR A 161 -5.03 8.74 6.67
C THR A 161 -4.83 10.23 6.48
N ASP A 162 -3.60 10.74 6.62
CA ASP A 162 -3.23 12.14 6.33
C ASP A 162 -2.89 12.32 4.83
N ARG A 163 -3.91 12.22 3.98
CA ARG A 163 -3.79 12.28 2.53
C ARG A 163 -4.46 13.52 1.93
N PRO A 164 -4.06 13.93 0.70
CA PRO A 164 -4.71 15.05 0.02
C PRO A 164 -6.23 14.81 -0.13
N PRO A 165 -7.09 15.76 0.24
CA PRO A 165 -8.54 15.60 0.09
C PRO A 165 -8.92 15.64 -1.39
N VAL A 166 -9.74 14.68 -1.82
CA VAL A 166 -10.37 14.65 -3.15
C VAL A 166 -11.88 14.75 -2.96
N LYS A 167 -12.54 15.54 -3.79
CA LYS A 167 -13.99 15.70 -3.77
C LYS A 167 -14.66 14.87 -4.86
N ASN A 168 -15.81 14.30 -4.50
CA ASN A 168 -16.69 13.64 -5.46
C ASN A 168 -17.55 14.68 -6.23
N ALA A 169 -18.39 14.20 -7.14
CA ALA A 169 -19.28 15.03 -7.94
C ALA A 169 -20.29 15.87 -7.10
N LYS A 170 -20.54 15.48 -5.85
CA LYS A 170 -21.40 16.20 -4.91
C LYS A 170 -20.64 17.26 -4.10
N GLY A 171 -19.32 17.38 -4.27
CA GLY A 171 -18.46 18.28 -3.51
C GLY A 171 -18.05 17.75 -2.13
N GLU A 172 -18.36 16.52 -1.80
CA GLU A 172 -17.99 15.87 -0.54
C GLU A 172 -16.58 15.28 -0.63
N VAL A 173 -15.83 15.32 0.48
CA VAL A 173 -14.48 14.73 0.53
C VAL A 173 -14.60 13.22 0.67
N ILE A 174 -14.04 12.50 -0.31
CA ILE A 174 -14.01 11.03 -0.36
C ILE A 174 -13.17 10.48 0.78
N LEU A 175 -13.74 9.61 1.62
CA LEU A 175 -13.09 8.95 2.76
C LEU A 175 -12.23 9.91 3.59
N LYS A 176 -12.87 10.97 4.10
CA LYS A 176 -12.20 12.04 4.86
C LYS A 176 -11.55 11.50 6.15
N GLY A 177 -10.22 11.61 6.23
CA GLY A 177 -9.47 11.16 7.40
C GLY A 177 -9.39 9.64 7.54
N GLU A 178 -9.66 8.92 6.44
CA GLU A 178 -9.57 7.47 6.38
C GLU A 178 -8.59 7.04 5.29
N THR A 179 -8.01 5.85 5.47
CA THR A 179 -7.28 5.19 4.39
C THR A 179 -8.23 4.74 3.29
N TYR A 180 -7.72 4.70 2.07
CA TYR A 180 -8.32 3.97 0.97
C TYR A 180 -7.40 2.79 0.67
N PRO A 181 -7.59 1.61 1.29
CA PRO A 181 -6.65 0.51 1.17
C PRO A 181 -6.29 0.24 -0.28
N HIS A 182 -5.01 0.34 -0.59
CA HIS A 182 -4.49 0.05 -1.92
C HIS A 182 -3.63 -1.21 -1.85
N PHE A 183 -3.87 -2.14 -2.76
CA PHE A 183 -3.10 -3.36 -2.90
C PHE A 183 -2.24 -3.29 -4.17
N ASN A 184 -0.93 -3.29 -3.94
CA ASN A 184 0.06 -3.09 -4.98
C ASN A 184 -0.02 -4.20 -6.04
N GLU A 185 0.19 -3.82 -7.30
CA GLU A 185 0.22 -4.74 -8.45
C GLU A 185 -1.00 -5.68 -8.54
N VAL A 186 -2.13 -5.29 -7.95
CA VAL A 186 -3.35 -6.11 -7.89
C VAL A 186 -3.14 -7.46 -7.18
N ASP A 187 -2.38 -7.47 -6.09
CA ASP A 187 -2.34 -8.61 -5.18
C ASP A 187 -3.65 -8.67 -4.38
N GLU A 188 -4.64 -9.41 -4.90
CA GLU A 188 -5.98 -9.51 -4.33
C GLU A 188 -5.97 -10.12 -2.92
N CYS A 189 -5.04 -11.04 -2.66
CA CYS A 189 -4.87 -11.60 -1.32
C CYS A 189 -4.44 -10.53 -0.31
N CYS A 190 -3.52 -9.65 -0.70
CA CYS A 190 -3.15 -8.47 0.10
C CYS A 190 -4.30 -7.46 0.18
N GLY A 191 -5.07 -7.29 -0.90
CA GLY A 191 -6.25 -6.41 -0.93
C GLY A 191 -7.30 -6.82 0.10
N LEU A 192 -7.65 -8.09 0.13
CA LEU A 192 -8.57 -8.65 1.12
C LEU A 192 -8.01 -8.50 2.54
N ASP A 193 -6.73 -8.77 2.74
CA ASP A 193 -6.06 -8.64 4.03
C ASP A 193 -6.07 -7.17 4.52
N ALA A 194 -5.69 -6.22 3.66
CA ALA A 194 -5.71 -4.80 3.98
C ALA A 194 -7.12 -4.30 4.34
N LEU A 195 -8.13 -4.71 3.58
CA LEU A 195 -9.53 -4.38 3.85
C LEU A 195 -9.99 -4.89 5.21
N MET A 196 -9.69 -6.16 5.54
CA MET A 196 -10.04 -6.76 6.83
C MET A 196 -9.29 -6.09 7.98
N THR A 197 -8.00 -5.84 7.80
CA THR A 197 -7.16 -5.15 8.79
C THR A 197 -7.69 -3.74 9.06
N LYS A 198 -8.02 -2.96 8.02
CA LYS A 198 -8.64 -1.63 8.18
C LYS A 198 -9.92 -1.71 9.03
N ARG A 199 -10.83 -2.64 8.73
CA ARG A 199 -12.10 -2.80 9.46
C ARG A 199 -11.88 -3.17 10.93
N VAL A 200 -10.98 -4.12 11.20
CA VAL A 200 -10.65 -4.54 12.57
C VAL A 200 -10.00 -3.41 13.34
N HIS A 201 -8.99 -2.77 12.79
CA HIS A 201 -8.25 -1.69 13.45
C HIS A 201 -9.14 -0.45 13.69
N THR A 202 -9.96 -0.07 12.72
CA THR A 202 -10.94 1.00 12.89
C THR A 202 -11.92 0.70 14.03
N ALA A 203 -12.46 -0.52 14.09
CA ALA A 203 -13.37 -0.94 15.16
C ALA A 203 -12.68 -0.97 16.54
N LEU A 204 -11.38 -1.20 16.59
CA LEU A 204 -10.55 -1.19 17.79
C LEU A 204 -9.97 0.19 18.12
N LYS A 205 -10.21 1.20 17.29
CA LYS A 205 -9.62 2.55 17.37
C LYS A 205 -8.08 2.52 17.36
N GLN A 206 -7.52 1.68 16.53
CA GLN A 206 -6.09 1.54 16.26
C GLN A 206 -5.76 2.14 14.90
N PRO A 207 -4.47 2.46 14.64
CA PRO A 207 -4.02 2.86 13.31
C PRO A 207 -4.47 1.84 12.24
N ALA A 208 -5.09 2.32 11.17
CA ALA A 208 -5.73 1.50 10.15
C ALA A 208 -4.96 1.50 8.82
N GLU A 209 -3.82 2.15 8.80
CA GLU A 209 -2.91 2.18 7.65
C GLU A 209 -2.31 0.80 7.42
N THR A 210 -2.35 0.38 6.17
CA THR A 210 -1.78 -0.90 5.73
C THR A 210 -0.81 -0.66 4.57
N THR A 211 0.09 -1.60 4.35
CA THR A 211 0.97 -1.62 3.19
C THR A 211 1.42 -3.04 2.89
N LEU A 212 1.62 -3.36 1.63
CA LEU A 212 2.30 -4.58 1.24
C LEU A 212 3.80 -4.40 1.42
N HIS A 213 4.45 -5.34 2.08
CA HIS A 213 5.90 -5.41 2.17
C HIS A 213 6.38 -6.78 1.71
N ASP A 214 7.42 -6.79 0.90
CA ASP A 214 8.16 -8.01 0.63
C ASP A 214 9.16 -8.27 1.74
N LEU A 215 9.26 -9.51 2.15
CA LEU A 215 10.37 -9.99 2.95
C LEU A 215 11.55 -10.23 2.01
N ARG A 216 12.53 -9.32 2.00
CA ARG A 216 13.62 -9.34 1.01
C ARG A 216 14.75 -10.26 1.43
N TRP A 217 15.28 -10.06 2.62
CA TRP A 217 16.40 -10.84 3.20
C TRP A 217 16.52 -10.56 4.69
N GLY A 218 17.54 -11.12 5.34
CA GLY A 218 17.88 -10.82 6.73
C GLY A 218 19.29 -11.24 7.07
N ASP A 219 19.83 -10.67 8.11
CA ASP A 219 21.14 -11.01 8.68
C ASP A 219 21.15 -10.70 10.18
N TRP A 220 22.09 -11.32 10.91
CA TRP A 220 22.37 -10.96 12.27
C TRP A 220 22.84 -9.51 12.37
N ASP A 221 22.37 -8.79 13.38
CA ASP A 221 22.83 -7.43 13.59
C ASP A 221 24.31 -7.41 13.99
N LYS A 222 25.07 -6.59 13.28
CA LYS A 222 26.50 -6.36 13.53
C LYS A 222 26.78 -4.95 14.01
N SER A 223 25.73 -4.14 14.17
CA SER A 223 25.83 -2.75 14.64
C SER A 223 25.92 -2.66 16.18
N GLY A 224 25.65 -3.76 16.89
CA GLY A 224 25.58 -3.79 18.34
C GLY A 224 24.28 -3.25 18.93
N THR A 225 23.26 -3.05 18.11
CA THR A 225 21.94 -2.55 18.56
C THR A 225 21.12 -3.68 19.20
N THR A 226 21.25 -4.89 18.67
CA THR A 226 20.58 -6.10 19.16
C THR A 226 21.41 -7.34 18.87
N ASP A 227 21.18 -8.42 19.62
CA ASP A 227 21.80 -9.72 19.36
C ASP A 227 20.90 -10.62 18.49
N GLU A 228 19.89 -10.03 17.82
CA GLU A 228 18.88 -10.77 17.09
C GLU A 228 19.14 -10.78 15.58
N TYR A 229 18.49 -11.73 14.90
CA TYR A 229 18.40 -11.76 13.44
C TYR A 229 17.39 -10.73 12.97
N VAL A 230 17.83 -9.78 12.12
CA VAL A 230 17.03 -8.66 11.66
C VAL A 230 16.63 -8.87 10.21
N TRP A 231 15.34 -8.96 10.00
CA TRP A 231 14.72 -9.06 8.68
C TRP A 231 14.62 -7.69 8.02
N VAL A 232 14.78 -7.66 6.71
CA VAL A 232 14.56 -6.47 5.87
C VAL A 232 13.25 -6.65 5.11
N PHE A 233 12.29 -5.78 5.43
CA PHE A 233 11.05 -5.64 4.70
C PHE A 233 11.12 -4.40 3.83
N LEU A 234 10.76 -4.50 2.57
CA LEU A 234 10.77 -3.40 1.62
C LEU A 234 9.56 -3.51 0.69
N ILE A 235 8.89 -2.39 0.51
CA ILE A 235 7.95 -2.20 -0.60
C ILE A 235 8.63 -1.41 -1.70
N SER A 236 8.33 -1.73 -2.96
CA SER A 236 8.89 -1.05 -4.12
C SER A 236 8.30 0.35 -4.31
N GLY A 237 8.70 1.29 -3.45
CA GLY A 237 8.47 2.71 -3.62
C GLY A 237 7.24 3.31 -2.95
N SER A 238 6.48 2.54 -2.17
CA SER A 238 5.24 3.03 -1.59
C SER A 238 4.98 2.47 -0.20
N ALA A 239 4.84 3.34 0.79
CA ALA A 239 4.29 3.03 2.10
C ALA A 239 3.53 4.25 2.64
N PRO A 240 2.50 4.08 3.50
CA PRO A 240 1.79 5.21 4.08
C PRO A 240 2.73 6.06 4.95
N ILE A 241 2.52 7.36 4.91
CA ILE A 241 3.41 8.31 5.61
C ILE A 241 3.38 8.14 7.13
N GLU A 242 2.32 7.58 7.66
CA GLU A 242 2.17 7.26 9.08
C GLU A 242 3.14 6.17 9.53
N HIS A 243 3.63 5.35 8.61
CA HIS A 243 4.64 4.33 8.89
C HIS A 243 6.08 4.89 8.89
N HIS A 244 6.32 6.10 8.39
CA HIS A 244 7.64 6.70 8.30
C HIS A 244 8.02 7.49 9.54
N ILE A 245 9.29 7.44 9.95
CA ILE A 245 9.86 8.36 10.93
C ILE A 245 9.68 9.79 10.40
N GLY A 246 9.01 10.64 11.18
CA GLY A 246 8.77 12.04 10.78
C GLY A 246 7.61 12.26 9.80
N GLY A 247 6.87 11.20 9.42
CA GLY A 247 5.72 11.31 8.50
C GLY A 247 6.10 11.97 7.18
N TRP A 248 5.31 12.92 6.69
CA TRP A 248 5.59 13.64 5.44
C TRP A 248 6.98 14.27 5.38
N LYS A 249 7.47 14.85 6.48
CA LYS A 249 8.79 15.49 6.53
C LYS A 249 9.95 14.49 6.48
N GLY A 250 9.71 13.27 6.93
CA GLY A 250 10.69 12.18 6.89
C GLY A 250 10.57 11.31 5.65
N SER A 251 9.72 11.71 4.71
CA SER A 251 9.47 10.97 3.48
C SER A 251 10.12 11.65 2.27
N HIS A 252 10.53 10.83 1.31
CA HIS A 252 11.30 11.25 0.16
C HIS A 252 10.69 10.69 -1.14
N GLY A 253 10.71 11.51 -2.18
CA GLY A 253 10.33 11.15 -3.53
C GLY A 253 11.54 11.11 -4.43
N TYR A 254 11.93 9.94 -4.86
CA TYR A 254 12.95 9.71 -5.88
C TYR A 254 12.30 9.19 -7.16
N ARG A 255 13.00 9.32 -8.28
CA ARG A 255 12.53 8.73 -9.53
C ARG A 255 12.55 7.21 -9.43
N GLN A 256 11.47 6.57 -9.80
CA GLN A 256 11.41 5.12 -9.97
C GLN A 256 12.35 4.66 -11.10
N PRO A 257 12.97 3.47 -10.98
CA PRO A 257 13.91 2.94 -11.96
C PRO A 257 13.34 2.89 -13.38
N ALA A 258 14.09 3.43 -14.36
CA ALA A 258 13.59 3.54 -15.75
C ALA A 258 13.30 2.20 -16.41
N MET A 259 13.94 1.12 -15.95
CA MET A 259 13.73 -0.23 -16.45
C MET A 259 12.29 -0.71 -16.26
N TYR A 260 11.68 -0.41 -15.11
CA TYR A 260 10.31 -0.80 -14.80
C TYR A 260 9.31 0.34 -15.03
N PHE A 261 9.77 1.58 -14.97
CA PHE A 261 8.95 2.79 -15.03
C PHE A 261 9.49 3.77 -16.08
N PRO A 262 9.31 3.47 -17.38
CA PRO A 262 9.88 4.28 -18.46
C PRO A 262 9.41 5.74 -18.43
N LYS A 263 8.18 6.00 -17.96
CA LYS A 263 7.63 7.36 -17.80
C LYS A 263 8.03 8.05 -16.49
N GLY A 264 8.84 7.39 -15.64
CA GLY A 264 9.29 7.95 -14.36
C GLY A 264 8.23 7.90 -13.29
N GLY A 265 8.20 8.93 -12.47
CA GLY A 265 7.33 9.06 -11.31
C GLY A 265 8.11 8.99 -10.00
N SER A 266 7.53 9.56 -8.97
CA SER A 266 8.08 9.63 -7.63
C SER A 266 7.73 8.39 -6.82
N THR A 267 8.67 7.89 -6.06
CA THR A 267 8.41 7.03 -4.90
C THR A 267 7.72 7.82 -3.79
N LEU A 268 7.15 7.12 -2.82
CA LEU A 268 6.85 7.63 -1.49
C LEU A 268 7.59 6.74 -0.49
N GLN A 269 8.85 7.04 -0.21
CA GLN A 269 9.71 6.21 0.61
C GLN A 269 10.17 6.90 1.89
N GLY A 270 10.44 6.12 2.93
CA GLY A 270 10.98 6.57 4.19
C GLY A 270 11.45 5.39 5.03
N ILE A 271 12.07 5.71 6.15
CA ILE A 271 12.48 4.70 7.13
C ILE A 271 11.29 4.42 8.05
N ALA A 272 10.98 3.14 8.24
CA ALA A 272 9.87 2.71 9.08
C ALA A 272 10.05 3.15 10.55
N LYS A 273 8.96 3.61 11.17
CA LYS A 273 8.93 3.91 12.61
C LYS A 273 9.23 2.66 13.43
N PRO A 274 10.04 2.77 14.49
CA PRO A 274 10.20 1.68 15.44
C PRO A 274 8.90 1.45 16.21
N GLY A 275 8.64 0.20 16.54
CA GLY A 275 7.47 -0.19 17.31
C GLY A 275 6.99 -1.60 17.01
N GLU A 276 5.95 -2.02 17.70
CA GLU A 276 5.29 -3.29 17.43
C GLU A 276 4.41 -3.19 16.18
N ILE A 277 4.45 -4.22 15.36
CA ILE A 277 3.60 -4.40 14.19
C ILE A 277 2.87 -5.73 14.24
N VAL A 278 1.72 -5.77 13.60
CA VAL A 278 1.07 -7.01 13.15
C VAL A 278 1.37 -7.15 11.67
N TRP A 279 1.77 -8.34 11.27
CA TRP A 279 1.88 -8.70 9.87
C TRP A 279 0.93 -9.85 9.57
N SER A 280 0.39 -9.88 8.38
CA SER A 280 -0.49 -10.95 7.93
C SER A 280 -0.31 -11.18 6.44
N ARG A 281 -0.69 -12.37 6.00
CA ARG A 281 -0.77 -12.74 4.60
C ARG A 281 -1.94 -13.69 4.39
N ILE A 282 -2.92 -13.26 3.62
CA ILE A 282 -3.95 -14.15 3.08
C ILE A 282 -3.38 -14.85 1.86
N PHE A 283 -3.66 -16.13 1.71
CA PHE A 283 -3.23 -16.96 0.58
C PHE A 283 -4.22 -18.10 0.35
N ILE A 284 -4.09 -18.77 -0.81
CA ILE A 284 -4.93 -19.91 -1.15
C ILE A 284 -4.08 -21.17 -1.10
N GLU A 285 -4.55 -22.14 -0.36
CA GLU A 285 -3.96 -23.48 -0.28
C GLU A 285 -5.08 -24.52 -0.21
N ASP A 286 -4.97 -25.58 -1.03
CA ASP A 286 -5.96 -26.64 -1.13
C ASP A 286 -7.38 -26.13 -1.42
N GLY A 287 -7.49 -25.11 -2.28
CA GLY A 287 -8.77 -24.48 -2.66
C GLY A 287 -9.48 -23.73 -1.54
N LYS A 288 -8.75 -23.28 -0.52
CA LYS A 288 -9.29 -22.54 0.63
C LYS A 288 -8.47 -21.29 0.92
N LEU A 289 -9.15 -20.23 1.31
CA LEU A 289 -8.48 -19.07 1.88
C LEU A 289 -7.89 -19.43 3.25
N LYS A 290 -6.62 -19.14 3.42
CA LYS A 290 -5.87 -19.28 4.66
C LYS A 290 -5.21 -17.95 4.99
N MET A 291 -4.82 -17.76 6.24
CA MET A 291 -4.11 -16.58 6.68
C MET A 291 -2.98 -16.96 7.64
N ASP A 292 -1.79 -16.49 7.35
CA ASP A 292 -0.72 -16.40 8.34
C ASP A 292 -0.78 -15.04 9.01
N LEU A 293 -0.59 -15.03 10.31
CA LEU A 293 -0.66 -13.85 11.15
C LEU A 293 0.45 -13.89 12.19
N GLY A 294 1.12 -12.78 12.37
CA GLY A 294 2.17 -12.69 13.37
C GLY A 294 2.38 -11.29 13.92
N ARG A 295 3.22 -11.21 14.92
CA ARG A 295 3.72 -9.96 15.49
C ARG A 295 5.22 -9.87 15.24
N ALA A 296 5.68 -8.67 14.99
CA ALA A 296 7.09 -8.35 14.90
C ALA A 296 7.35 -6.98 15.54
N LYS A 297 8.60 -6.63 15.66
CA LYS A 297 9.04 -5.34 16.17
C LYS A 297 9.95 -4.69 15.13
N VAL A 298 9.56 -3.53 14.67
CA VAL A 298 10.46 -2.67 13.91
C VAL A 298 11.46 -2.06 14.89
N ILE A 299 12.74 -2.24 14.62
CA ILE A 299 13.82 -1.72 15.46
C ILE A 299 14.52 -0.55 14.77
N THR A 300 15.07 0.36 15.56
CA THR A 300 15.95 1.41 15.05
C THR A 300 17.38 0.90 15.01
N LEU A 301 17.96 0.82 13.83
CA LEU A 301 19.39 0.58 13.64
C LEU A 301 20.12 1.91 13.45
N PRO A 302 21.44 1.97 13.66
CA PRO A 302 22.26 3.10 13.27
C PRO A 302 22.04 3.46 11.79
N LYS A 303 22.15 4.74 11.46
CA LYS A 303 21.85 5.24 10.12
C LYS A 303 22.65 4.52 9.03
N GLU A 304 23.93 4.30 9.29
CA GLU A 304 24.84 3.63 8.37
C GLU A 304 24.42 2.17 8.13
N GLU A 305 24.01 1.46 9.18
CA GLU A 305 23.55 0.07 9.07
C GLU A 305 22.19 -0.01 8.37
N THR A 306 21.28 0.92 8.66
CA THR A 306 20.00 1.03 7.94
C THR A 306 20.25 1.25 6.45
N GLN A 307 21.12 2.20 6.10
CA GLN A 307 21.43 2.52 4.71
C GLN A 307 22.09 1.33 4.01
N ARG A 308 23.08 0.68 4.65
CA ARG A 308 23.72 -0.52 4.11
C ARG A 308 22.68 -1.61 3.76
N ARG A 309 21.75 -1.89 4.68
CA ARG A 309 20.72 -2.90 4.44
C ARG A 309 19.78 -2.53 3.30
N LEU A 310 19.43 -1.27 3.16
CA LEU A 310 18.61 -0.80 2.04
C LEU A 310 19.39 -0.87 0.72
N ASP A 311 20.65 -0.46 0.70
CA ASP A 311 21.51 -0.48 -0.49
C ASP A 311 21.77 -1.92 -0.99
N GLU A 312 21.90 -2.89 -0.07
CA GLU A 312 22.02 -4.31 -0.42
C GLU A 312 20.69 -4.91 -0.95
N THR A 313 19.58 -4.24 -0.69
CA THR A 313 18.25 -4.65 -1.18
C THR A 313 17.99 -4.13 -2.59
N THR A 314 18.59 -3.01 -2.96
CA THR A 314 18.51 -2.43 -4.29
C THR A 314 19.73 -2.87 -5.12
N PRO A 315 19.66 -3.05 -6.45
CA PRO A 315 18.60 -2.61 -7.34
C PRO A 315 17.61 -3.74 -7.64
N GLN A 316 16.34 -3.48 -7.45
CA GLN A 316 15.28 -4.31 -8.02
C GLN A 316 14.31 -3.43 -8.76
#